data_957d107e679089a66a5439810d93c5a1
#
_entry.id   957d107e679089a66a5439810d93c5a1
#
_cell.length_a   1.000
_cell.length_b   1.000
_cell.length_c   1.000
_cell.angle_alpha   90.00
_cell.angle_beta   90.00
_cell.angle_gamma   90.00
#
_symmetry.space_group_name_H-M   'P 1'
#
loop_
_entity.id
_entity.type
_entity.pdbx_description
1 polymer ?
#
loop_
_entity_poly.entity_id
_entity_poly.type
_entity_poly.pdbx_seq_one_letter_code
_entity_poly.pdbx_strand_id
1 'polypeptide(L)'
;MENLIDIMQLSTEEIDELVKTGCDIMEHPAEYAHKCDGKILATLFFEPSTRTRLSFESAMLSLGGQVLGFSSAASSSASKGESVADTIRVVSAYCDTVSYTHLRAHE
;
A
#
# COMPACT_ATOMS: atom_id res chain seq x y z
N MET A 1 2.51 -3.59 -15.56
CA MET A 1 2.05 -2.37 -14.86
C MET A 1 2.91 -2.15 -13.64
N GLU A 2 3.52 -1.00 -13.56
CA GLU A 2 4.39 -0.68 -12.42
C GLU A 2 3.64 -0.03 -11.27
N ASN A 3 2.66 0.82 -11.59
CA ASN A 3 1.90 1.55 -10.58
C ASN A 3 0.42 1.42 -10.84
N LEU A 4 -0.34 1.11 -9.80
CA LEU A 4 -1.79 1.05 -9.86
C LEU A 4 -2.36 2.29 -9.19
N ILE A 5 -2.88 3.20 -9.99
CA ILE A 5 -3.46 4.46 -9.51
C ILE A 5 -4.99 4.42 -9.61
N ASP A 6 -5.53 3.74 -10.60
CA ASP A 6 -6.96 3.68 -10.85
C ASP A 6 -7.33 2.27 -11.29
N ILE A 7 -8.43 1.76 -10.77
CA ILE A 7 -8.91 0.43 -11.12
C ILE A 7 -9.16 0.29 -12.63
N MET A 8 -9.41 1.39 -13.32
CA MET A 8 -9.63 1.38 -14.77
C MET A 8 -8.38 1.04 -15.58
N GLN A 9 -7.21 1.02 -14.94
CA GLN A 9 -5.98 0.56 -15.57
C GLN A 9 -5.94 -0.95 -15.75
N LEU A 10 -6.83 -1.67 -15.06
CA LEU A 10 -6.88 -3.13 -15.09
C LEU A 10 -8.01 -3.60 -16.00
N SER A 11 -7.74 -4.63 -16.79
CA SER A 11 -8.79 -5.32 -17.54
C SER A 11 -9.58 -6.20 -16.59
N THR A 12 -10.74 -6.65 -17.07
CA THR A 12 -11.57 -7.60 -16.29
C THR A 12 -10.78 -8.87 -15.99
N GLU A 13 -10.01 -9.36 -16.95
CA GLU A 13 -9.18 -10.56 -16.79
C GLU A 13 -8.11 -10.35 -15.74
N GLU A 14 -7.49 -9.18 -15.70
CA GLU A 14 -6.47 -8.87 -14.70
C GLU A 14 -7.07 -8.80 -13.30
N ILE A 15 -8.28 -8.22 -13.17
CA ILE A 15 -8.99 -8.17 -11.90
C ILE A 15 -9.32 -9.59 -11.43
N ASP A 16 -9.81 -10.43 -12.33
CA ASP A 16 -10.14 -11.82 -12.01
C ASP A 16 -8.90 -12.58 -11.52
N GLU A 17 -7.76 -12.37 -12.17
CA GLU A 17 -6.50 -13.00 -11.75
C GLU A 17 -6.09 -12.56 -10.35
N LEU A 18 -6.22 -11.27 -10.04
CA LEU A 18 -5.90 -10.76 -8.71
C LEU A 18 -6.82 -11.36 -7.65
N VAL A 19 -8.12 -11.47 -7.94
CA VAL A 19 -9.07 -12.06 -7.01
C VAL A 19 -8.76 -13.53 -6.79
N LYS A 20 -8.44 -14.26 -7.85
CA LYS A 20 -8.04 -15.67 -7.74
C LYS A 20 -6.82 -15.84 -6.87
N THR A 21 -5.81 -15.01 -7.09
CA THR A 21 -4.58 -15.05 -6.29
C THR A 21 -4.89 -14.75 -4.83
N GLY A 22 -5.73 -13.75 -4.56
CA GLY A 22 -6.15 -13.43 -3.21
C GLY A 22 -6.84 -14.58 -2.52
N CYS A 23 -7.74 -15.28 -3.21
CA CYS A 23 -8.43 -16.46 -2.67
C CYS A 23 -7.45 -17.60 -2.39
N ASP A 24 -6.49 -17.82 -3.28
CA ASP A 24 -5.49 -18.86 -3.10
C ASP A 24 -4.61 -18.58 -1.89
N ILE A 25 -4.24 -17.31 -1.69
CA ILE A 25 -3.47 -16.90 -0.50
C ILE A 25 -4.27 -17.20 0.78
N MET A 26 -5.57 -16.92 0.76
CA MET A 26 -6.43 -17.19 1.91
C MET A 26 -6.52 -18.68 2.23
N GLU A 27 -6.57 -19.53 1.19
CA GLU A 27 -6.68 -20.98 1.37
C GLU A 27 -5.34 -21.64 1.70
N HIS A 28 -4.25 -21.08 1.19
CA HIS A 28 -2.91 -21.67 1.34
C HIS A 28 -1.87 -20.64 1.79
N PRO A 29 -2.09 -20.01 2.97
CA PRO A 29 -1.23 -18.91 3.39
C PRO A 29 0.26 -19.30 3.54
N ALA A 30 0.53 -20.54 3.93
CA ALA A 30 1.92 -20.99 4.12
C ALA A 30 2.71 -20.98 2.82
N GLU A 31 2.06 -21.18 1.68
CA GLU A 31 2.71 -21.18 0.37
C GLU A 31 3.17 -19.79 -0.05
N TYR A 32 2.60 -18.74 0.57
CA TYR A 32 2.89 -17.35 0.23
C TYR A 32 3.68 -16.64 1.32
N ALA A 33 3.98 -17.31 2.42
CA ALA A 33 4.54 -16.68 3.62
C ALA A 33 5.90 -16.01 3.41
N HIS A 34 6.59 -16.31 2.33
CA HIS A 34 7.92 -15.77 2.02
C HIS A 34 7.97 -15.02 0.69
N LYS A 35 6.83 -14.75 0.06
CA LYS A 35 6.79 -14.10 -1.25
C LYS A 35 7.37 -12.70 -1.25
N CYS A 36 7.30 -11.99 -0.13
CA CYS A 36 7.78 -10.62 0.00
C CYS A 36 8.95 -10.50 0.98
N ASP A 37 9.69 -11.57 1.20
CA ASP A 37 10.86 -11.54 2.07
C ASP A 37 11.83 -10.45 1.62
N GLY A 38 12.29 -9.63 2.56
CA GLY A 38 13.21 -8.57 2.28
C GLY A 38 12.59 -7.31 1.66
N LYS A 39 11.28 -7.28 1.49
CA LYS A 39 10.57 -6.15 0.90
C LYS A 39 9.90 -5.30 1.97
N ILE A 40 9.81 -4.00 1.71
CA ILE A 40 9.18 -3.04 2.62
C ILE A 40 8.05 -2.32 1.90
N LEU A 41 6.87 -2.33 2.53
CA LEU A 41 5.71 -1.56 2.09
C LEU A 41 5.60 -0.31 2.94
N ALA A 42 5.52 0.85 2.31
CA ALA A 42 5.21 2.08 3.01
C ALA A 42 3.72 2.38 2.88
N THR A 43 3.05 2.64 4.00
CA THR A 43 1.65 3.04 4.02
C THR A 43 1.57 4.50 4.40
N LEU A 44 1.20 5.35 3.43
CA LEU A 44 1.17 6.80 3.60
C LEU A 44 -0.27 7.28 3.50
N PHE A 45 -1.00 7.16 4.60
CA PHE A 45 -2.41 7.47 4.61
C PHE A 45 -2.63 8.87 5.18
N PHE A 46 -2.78 9.83 4.27
CA PHE A 46 -2.96 11.24 4.59
C PHE A 46 -4.37 11.55 5.11
N GLU A 47 -5.27 10.59 5.02
CA GLU A 47 -6.60 10.69 5.61
C GLU A 47 -6.82 9.49 6.52
N PRO A 48 -7.68 9.58 7.54
CA PRO A 48 -7.94 8.43 8.42
C PRO A 48 -8.55 7.28 7.62
N SER A 49 -7.89 6.13 7.65
CA SER A 49 -8.32 4.94 6.90
C SER A 49 -7.82 3.70 7.61
N THR A 50 -8.24 3.53 8.87
CA THR A 50 -7.74 2.46 9.72
C THR A 50 -7.86 1.07 9.10
N ARG A 51 -9.04 0.73 8.59
CA ARG A 51 -9.25 -0.61 8.02
C ARG A 51 -8.38 -0.85 6.80
N THR A 52 -8.30 0.13 5.91
CA THR A 52 -7.51 0.00 4.68
C THR A 52 -6.03 -0.12 5.02
N ARG A 53 -5.54 0.72 5.92
CA ARG A 53 -4.14 0.67 6.36
C ARG A 53 -3.80 -0.69 6.96
N LEU A 54 -4.64 -1.17 7.89
CA LEU A 54 -4.39 -2.45 8.55
C LEU A 54 -4.48 -3.61 7.57
N SER A 55 -5.35 -3.54 6.57
CA SER A 55 -5.46 -4.58 5.55
C SER A 55 -4.17 -4.69 4.73
N PHE A 56 -3.64 -3.56 4.28
CA PHE A 56 -2.38 -3.56 3.52
C PHE A 56 -1.21 -4.04 4.38
N GLU A 57 -1.11 -3.53 5.61
CA GLU A 57 -0.01 -3.91 6.49
C GLU A 57 -0.07 -5.38 6.88
N SER A 58 -1.26 -5.87 7.22
CA SER A 58 -1.45 -7.28 7.55
C SER A 58 -1.11 -8.18 6.36
N ALA A 59 -1.53 -7.80 5.17
CA ALA A 59 -1.22 -8.57 3.97
C ALA A 59 0.29 -8.66 3.73
N MET A 60 0.99 -7.52 3.85
CA MET A 60 2.43 -7.50 3.64
C MET A 60 3.18 -8.35 4.66
N LEU A 61 2.78 -8.24 5.94
CA LEU A 61 3.37 -9.05 7.00
C LEU A 61 3.12 -10.54 6.79
N SER A 62 1.92 -10.90 6.33
CA SER A 62 1.59 -12.31 6.05
C SER A 62 2.38 -12.87 4.89
N LEU A 63 2.88 -12.03 3.99
CA LEU A 63 3.69 -12.43 2.85
C LEU A 63 5.20 -12.41 3.16
N GLY A 64 5.56 -12.13 4.41
CA GLY A 64 6.95 -12.14 4.85
C GLY A 64 7.66 -10.80 4.77
N GLY A 65 6.97 -9.74 4.34
CA GLY A 65 7.56 -8.41 4.23
C GLY A 65 7.49 -7.62 5.51
N GLN A 66 7.86 -6.36 5.43
CA GLN A 66 7.82 -5.42 6.54
C GLN A 66 7.08 -4.15 6.12
N VAL A 67 6.66 -3.36 7.10
CA VAL A 67 5.89 -2.15 6.84
C VAL A 67 6.47 -0.94 7.57
N LEU A 68 6.29 0.24 6.99
CA LEU A 68 6.57 1.51 7.64
C LEU A 68 5.57 2.55 7.10
N GLY A 69 5.41 3.67 7.79
CA GLY A 69 4.49 4.70 7.33
C GLY A 69 3.76 5.41 8.46
N PHE A 70 2.69 6.09 8.08
CA PHE A 70 1.85 6.84 9.03
C PHE A 70 0.38 6.75 8.64
N SER A 71 -0.50 7.12 9.56
CA SER A 71 -1.94 6.99 9.38
C SER A 71 -2.71 8.31 9.26
N SER A 72 -2.03 9.45 9.32
CA SER A 72 -2.66 10.75 9.12
C SER A 72 -1.62 11.81 8.78
N ALA A 73 -2.08 12.86 8.10
CA ALA A 73 -1.22 13.99 7.73
C ALA A 73 -0.65 14.71 8.97
N ALA A 74 -1.39 14.70 10.08
CA ALA A 74 -0.98 15.38 11.29
C ALA A 74 0.29 14.80 11.93
N SER A 75 0.57 13.53 11.67
CA SER A 75 1.75 12.84 12.22
C SER A 75 2.88 12.69 11.21
N SER A 76 2.83 13.41 10.10
CA SER A 76 3.78 13.27 9.01
C SER A 76 4.40 14.62 8.62
N SER A 77 5.36 14.56 7.70
CA SER A 77 5.99 15.75 7.13
C SER A 77 4.99 16.67 6.43
N ALA A 78 3.84 16.17 6.00
CA ALA A 78 2.81 16.98 5.37
C ALA A 78 2.32 18.10 6.32
N SER A 79 2.28 17.82 7.63
CA SER A 79 1.89 18.82 8.63
C SER A 79 2.90 19.96 8.73
N LYS A 80 4.08 19.80 8.16
CA LYS A 80 5.14 20.80 8.16
C LYS A 80 5.22 21.54 6.82
N GLY A 81 4.20 21.37 5.95
CA GLY A 81 4.14 22.05 4.67
C GLY A 81 4.71 21.27 3.49
N GLU A 82 5.18 20.06 3.71
CA GLU A 82 5.67 19.21 2.63
C GLU A 82 4.50 18.70 1.78
N SER A 83 4.65 18.71 0.46
CA SER A 83 3.61 18.21 -0.43
C SER A 83 3.52 16.69 -0.38
N VAL A 84 2.36 16.15 -0.76
CA VAL A 84 2.17 14.69 -0.86
C VAL A 84 3.20 14.09 -1.82
N ALA A 85 3.40 14.73 -2.97
CA ALA A 85 4.37 14.25 -3.95
C ALA A 85 5.80 14.20 -3.39
N ASP A 86 6.19 15.22 -2.64
CA ASP A 86 7.52 15.26 -2.04
C ASP A 86 7.68 14.22 -0.95
N THR A 87 6.64 14.05 -0.11
CA THR A 87 6.64 13.01 0.92
C THR A 87 6.83 11.63 0.29
N ILE A 88 6.10 11.34 -0.79
CA ILE A 88 6.20 10.05 -1.47
C ILE A 88 7.60 9.86 -2.05
N ARG A 89 8.20 10.90 -2.64
CA ARG A 89 9.56 10.82 -3.17
C ARG A 89 10.57 10.45 -2.09
N VAL A 90 10.48 11.12 -0.94
CA VAL A 90 11.40 10.85 0.17
C VAL A 90 11.23 9.43 0.67
N VAL A 91 9.98 9.01 0.92
CA VAL A 91 9.68 7.68 1.46
C VAL A 91 10.08 6.59 0.47
N SER A 92 9.95 6.85 -0.83
CA SER A 92 10.31 5.87 -1.85
C SER A 92 11.78 5.44 -1.80
N ALA A 93 12.64 6.24 -1.18
CA ALA A 93 14.03 5.88 -0.99
C ALA A 93 14.21 4.82 0.11
N TYR A 94 13.20 4.60 0.95
CA TYR A 94 13.27 3.70 2.09
C TYR A 94 12.47 2.42 1.92
N CYS A 95 11.75 2.26 0.82
CA CYS A 95 10.84 1.11 0.65
C CYS A 95 10.82 0.62 -0.78
N ASP A 96 10.17 -0.52 -0.99
CA ASP A 96 10.04 -1.14 -2.31
C ASP A 96 8.71 -0.79 -2.97
N THR A 97 7.67 -0.54 -2.17
CA THR A 97 6.35 -0.19 -2.69
C THR A 97 5.65 0.76 -1.74
N VAL A 98 4.74 1.55 -2.26
CA VAL A 98 4.01 2.56 -1.49
C VAL A 98 2.52 2.39 -1.74
N SER A 99 1.73 2.38 -0.66
CA SER A 99 0.28 2.51 -0.73
C SER A 99 -0.09 3.82 -0.05
N TYR A 100 -0.85 4.66 -0.74
CA TYR A 100 -1.19 5.97 -0.16
C TYR A 100 -2.63 6.36 -0.47
N THR A 101 -3.18 7.21 0.40
CA THR A 101 -4.46 7.88 0.19
C THR A 101 -4.32 9.34 0.57
N HIS A 102 -5.08 10.20 -0.07
CA HIS A 102 -5.17 11.61 0.31
C HIS A 102 -6.47 12.20 -0.23
N LEU A 103 -6.92 13.27 0.42
CA LEU A 103 -8.11 14.00 -0.04
C LEU A 103 -7.73 14.94 -1.16
N ARG A 104 -8.55 14.97 -2.20
CA ARG A 104 -8.40 15.93 -3.27
C ARG A 104 -8.91 17.30 -2.79
N ALA A 105 -8.37 18.35 -3.40
CA ALA A 105 -8.67 19.71 -2.95
C ALA A 105 -10.16 20.08 -2.98
N HIS A 106 -10.94 19.43 -3.81
CA HIS A 106 -12.38 19.73 -3.97
C HIS A 106 -13.29 18.58 -3.54
N GLU A 107 -12.79 17.70 -2.71
CA GLU A 107 -13.55 16.59 -2.15
C GLU A 107 -13.78 16.75 -0.66
#